data_7270649c6583f1108ea0c6b108f6a69d
#
_entry.id   7270649c6583f1108ea0c6b108f6a69d
#
_cell.length_a   1.000
_cell.length_b   1.000
_cell.length_c   1.000
_cell.angle_alpha   90.00
_cell.angle_beta   90.00
_cell.angle_gamma   90.00
#
_symmetry.space_group_name_H-M   'P 1'
#
loop_
_entity.id
_entity.type
_entity.pdbx_description
1 polymer ?
#
loop_
_entity_poly.entity_id
_entity_poly.type
_entity_poly.pdbx_seq_one_letter_code
_entity_poly.pdbx_strand_id
1 'polypeptide(L)'
;MLKIIIRGGGDLATGVIHRLWGAGFKVLVLECAKPAAIRRQVALCEAVYQGSAQVEGLTARLINSLPEADAVWEHDEVPVLVDEAADSVHTFAPDIVIDAIIAKRNLGTSSTMAPLVIALGPGFSVGADADVIVETKRGHNLGRIIRSGSAAPNSGVPGNIAGYSKERVLHAPCAGVLHVVHDIGSIVEKSETIATITDGSNQVAVKATLSGLIRGMIRDGFAVTEGFKIADIDPRKEELANCFTISDKARCIAGSVLELVCRYAQEKQK
;
A
#
# COMPACT_ATOMS: atom_id res chain seq x y z
N MET A 1 -3.81 24.28 9.90
CA MET A 1 -3.47 23.27 8.87
C MET A 1 -4.08 21.94 9.30
N LEU A 2 -4.69 21.14 8.39
CA LEU A 2 -5.28 19.84 8.75
C LEU A 2 -4.20 18.85 9.17
N LYS A 3 -4.46 18.09 10.21
CA LYS A 3 -3.65 16.97 10.66
C LYS A 3 -4.21 15.68 10.05
N ILE A 4 -3.44 15.03 9.21
CA ILE A 4 -3.89 13.82 8.48
C ILE A 4 -3.00 12.64 8.85
N ILE A 5 -3.61 11.56 9.28
CA ILE A 5 -2.94 10.26 9.44
C ILE A 5 -3.36 9.34 8.29
N ILE A 6 -2.38 8.63 7.72
CA ILE A 6 -2.62 7.55 6.77
C ILE A 6 -2.09 6.25 7.38
N ARG A 7 -2.96 5.28 7.58
CA ARG A 7 -2.60 3.95 8.04
C ARG A 7 -2.20 3.08 6.84
N GLY A 8 -0.93 2.68 6.80
CA GLY A 8 -0.33 1.94 5.70
C GLY A 8 0.43 2.81 4.71
N GLY A 9 1.58 2.34 4.23
CA GLY A 9 2.46 3.00 3.26
C GLY A 9 2.73 2.13 2.01
N GLY A 10 1.89 1.12 1.71
CA GLY A 10 2.00 0.27 0.52
C GLY A 10 1.74 1.03 -0.78
N ASP A 11 1.78 0.33 -1.94
CA ASP A 11 1.72 0.97 -3.27
C ASP A 11 0.45 1.80 -3.51
N LEU A 12 -0.71 1.35 -3.05
CA LEU A 12 -1.95 2.13 -3.17
C LEU A 12 -1.97 3.32 -2.22
N ALA A 13 -1.53 3.13 -0.98
CA ALA A 13 -1.37 4.20 0.00
C ALA A 13 -0.40 5.26 -0.49
N THR A 14 0.72 4.87 -1.12
CA THR A 14 1.71 5.78 -1.71
C THR A 14 1.08 6.72 -2.72
N GLY A 15 0.17 6.24 -3.57
CA GLY A 15 -0.57 7.10 -4.49
C GLY A 15 -1.42 8.16 -3.78
N VAL A 16 -2.04 7.80 -2.65
CA VAL A 16 -2.81 8.73 -1.81
C VAL A 16 -1.89 9.75 -1.15
N ILE A 17 -0.81 9.27 -0.53
CA ILE A 17 0.20 10.12 0.16
C ILE A 17 0.78 11.12 -0.83
N HIS A 18 1.23 10.65 -2.00
CA HIS A 18 1.80 11.50 -3.05
C HIS A 18 0.82 12.58 -3.53
N ARG A 19 -0.46 12.23 -3.70
CA ARG A 19 -1.49 13.16 -4.14
C ARG A 19 -1.78 14.23 -3.09
N LEU A 20 -1.86 13.86 -1.82
CA LEU A 20 -2.09 14.80 -0.72
C LEU A 20 -0.88 15.70 -0.48
N TRP A 21 0.34 15.14 -0.51
CA TRP A 21 1.58 15.91 -0.43
C TRP A 21 1.67 16.93 -1.58
N GLY A 22 1.46 16.50 -2.84
CA GLY A 22 1.47 17.39 -3.99
C GLY A 22 0.36 18.47 -3.98
N ALA A 23 -0.67 18.30 -3.16
CA ALA A 23 -1.70 19.29 -2.89
C ALA A 23 -1.39 20.18 -1.66
N GLY A 24 -0.21 20.02 -1.05
CA GLY A 24 0.26 20.85 0.08
C GLY A 24 -0.23 20.40 1.45
N PHE A 25 -0.81 19.19 1.57
CA PHE A 25 -1.21 18.64 2.87
C PHE A 25 -0.04 17.94 3.56
N LYS A 26 0.13 18.23 4.85
CA LYS A 26 1.05 17.48 5.72
C LYS A 26 0.37 16.20 6.19
N VAL A 27 1.00 15.06 5.92
CA VAL A 27 0.50 13.74 6.30
C VAL A 27 1.51 13.02 7.19
N LEU A 28 1.03 12.24 8.15
CA LEU A 28 1.80 11.28 8.93
C LEU A 28 1.37 9.87 8.51
N VAL A 29 2.33 9.02 8.18
CA VAL A 29 2.07 7.61 7.84
C VAL A 29 2.34 6.73 9.05
N LEU A 30 1.38 5.88 9.40
CA LEU A 30 1.55 4.81 10.39
C LEU A 30 1.69 3.48 9.68
N GLU A 31 2.72 2.71 10.03
CA GLU A 31 3.02 1.44 9.38
C GLU A 31 3.39 0.36 10.42
N CYS A 32 3.30 -0.91 10.04
CA CYS A 32 3.78 -2.01 10.86
C CYS A 32 5.32 -2.12 10.81
N ALA A 33 5.89 -2.84 11.77
CA ALA A 33 7.35 -3.02 11.86
C ALA A 33 7.94 -3.87 10.71
N LYS A 34 7.12 -4.67 10.03
CA LYS A 34 7.54 -5.54 8.92
C LYS A 34 6.56 -5.44 7.75
N PRO A 35 6.53 -4.30 7.03
CA PRO A 35 5.63 -4.14 5.88
C PRO A 35 5.94 -5.14 4.76
N ALA A 36 4.87 -5.66 4.16
CA ALA A 36 4.92 -6.73 3.15
C ALA A 36 4.53 -6.24 1.75
N ALA A 37 5.06 -5.11 1.32
CA ALA A 37 4.77 -4.58 0.00
C ALA A 37 5.38 -5.46 -1.10
N ILE A 38 4.55 -5.84 -2.06
CA ILE A 38 5.00 -6.60 -3.24
C ILE A 38 5.60 -5.65 -4.28
N ARG A 39 4.95 -4.50 -4.51
CA ARG A 39 5.48 -3.44 -5.39
C ARG A 39 6.35 -2.47 -4.61
N ARG A 40 7.45 -2.98 -4.03
CA ARG A 40 8.34 -2.25 -3.12
C ARG A 40 8.88 -0.95 -3.71
N GLN A 41 9.20 -0.94 -5.00
CA GLN A 41 9.76 0.22 -5.70
C GLN A 41 8.81 1.43 -5.77
N VAL A 42 7.54 1.24 -5.42
CA VAL A 42 6.51 2.30 -5.39
C VAL A 42 5.74 2.28 -4.06
N ALA A 43 6.41 1.87 -2.98
CA ALA A 43 5.81 1.75 -1.66
C ALA A 43 6.65 2.50 -0.63
N LEU A 44 6.10 3.57 -0.06
CA LEU A 44 6.79 4.41 0.94
C LEU A 44 7.00 3.69 2.28
N CYS A 45 6.28 2.58 2.53
CA CYS A 45 6.55 1.72 3.68
C CYS A 45 7.96 1.10 3.68
N GLU A 46 8.67 1.10 2.55
CA GLU A 46 10.08 0.68 2.50
C GLU A 46 10.99 1.57 3.38
N ALA A 47 10.55 2.78 3.73
CA ALA A 47 11.25 3.62 4.71
C ALA A 47 11.45 2.93 6.07
N VAL A 48 10.55 2.02 6.48
CA VAL A 48 10.68 1.23 7.72
C VAL A 48 11.95 0.38 7.71
N TYR A 49 12.36 -0.13 6.55
CA TYR A 49 13.56 -0.96 6.42
C TYR A 49 14.83 -0.17 6.11
N GLN A 50 14.69 0.95 5.38
CA GLN A 50 15.83 1.67 4.79
C GLN A 50 16.11 3.03 5.47
N GLY A 51 15.25 3.43 6.45
CA GLY A 51 15.26 4.76 7.04
C GLY A 51 14.59 5.82 6.16
N SER A 52 14.59 5.63 4.83
CA SER A 52 13.86 6.49 3.88
C SER A 52 13.47 5.72 2.63
N ALA A 53 12.45 6.21 1.92
CA ALA A 53 12.01 5.68 0.63
C ALA A 53 11.59 6.84 -0.28
N GLN A 54 11.85 6.73 -1.58
CA GLN A 54 11.48 7.77 -2.54
C GLN A 54 10.63 7.20 -3.68
N VAL A 55 9.54 7.89 -4.01
CA VAL A 55 8.65 7.54 -5.11
C VAL A 55 8.23 8.83 -5.84
N GLU A 56 8.52 8.92 -7.13
CA GLU A 56 8.14 10.04 -8.00
C GLU A 56 8.43 11.44 -7.38
N GLY A 57 9.61 11.61 -6.80
CA GLY A 57 10.04 12.89 -6.20
C GLY A 57 9.65 13.08 -4.74
N LEU A 58 8.68 12.33 -4.23
CA LEU A 58 8.32 12.34 -2.83
C LEU A 58 9.26 11.46 -2.02
N THR A 59 9.83 11.99 -0.94
CA THR A 59 10.62 11.23 0.04
C THR A 59 9.79 10.99 1.31
N ALA A 60 9.75 9.74 1.75
CA ALA A 60 9.26 9.36 3.08
C ALA A 60 10.44 9.04 3.99
N ARG A 61 10.36 9.44 5.25
CA ARG A 61 11.42 9.26 6.26
C ARG A 61 10.88 8.59 7.50
N LEU A 62 11.58 7.52 7.92
CA LEU A 62 11.28 6.87 9.20
C LEU A 62 11.60 7.81 10.35
N ILE A 63 10.66 7.93 11.28
CA ILE A 63 10.80 8.63 12.55
C ILE A 63 10.59 7.65 13.71
N ASN A 64 11.17 7.97 14.86
CA ASN A 64 11.05 7.15 16.07
C ASN A 64 9.97 7.67 17.02
N SER A 65 9.57 8.93 16.86
CA SER A 65 8.59 9.57 17.73
C SER A 65 7.83 10.70 17.01
N LEU A 66 6.62 10.99 17.47
CA LEU A 66 5.76 12.05 16.88
C LEU A 66 6.44 13.42 16.79
N PRO A 67 7.20 13.90 17.81
CA PRO A 67 7.86 15.22 17.72
C PRO A 67 8.84 15.38 16.55
N GLU A 68 9.39 14.28 16.02
CA GLU A 68 10.29 14.33 14.86
C GLU A 68 9.56 14.67 13.54
N ALA A 69 8.24 14.54 13.51
CA ALA A 69 7.46 14.78 12.30
C ALA A 69 7.56 16.22 11.78
N ASP A 70 7.64 17.20 12.66
CA ASP A 70 7.72 18.62 12.26
C ASP A 70 8.99 18.89 11.45
N ALA A 71 10.14 18.36 11.88
CA ALA A 71 11.40 18.51 11.16
C ALA A 71 11.36 17.84 9.77
N VAL A 72 10.67 16.71 9.65
CA VAL A 72 10.50 16.01 8.34
C VAL A 72 9.62 16.86 7.40
N TRP A 73 8.53 17.41 7.90
CA TRP A 73 7.67 18.29 7.09
C TRP A 73 8.34 19.61 6.68
N GLU A 74 9.26 20.14 7.47
CA GLU A 74 10.04 21.34 7.13
C GLU A 74 10.94 21.11 5.90
N HIS A 75 11.33 19.86 5.64
CA HIS A 75 12.09 19.45 4.46
C HIS A 75 11.20 19.01 3.29
N ASP A 76 9.89 19.24 3.34
CA ASP A 76 8.91 18.79 2.34
C ASP A 76 8.90 17.26 2.15
N GLU A 77 9.23 16.51 3.20
CA GLU A 77 9.21 15.05 3.26
C GLU A 77 8.00 14.55 4.06
N VAL A 78 7.73 13.25 3.99
CA VAL A 78 6.60 12.60 4.69
C VAL A 78 7.13 11.69 5.82
N PRO A 79 6.79 11.97 7.09
CA PRO A 79 7.16 11.11 8.20
C PRO A 79 6.41 9.77 8.17
N VAL A 80 7.15 8.69 8.44
CA VAL A 80 6.63 7.32 8.63
C VAL A 80 6.98 6.88 10.05
N LEU A 81 5.97 6.52 10.84
CA LEU A 81 6.11 6.03 12.20
C LEU A 81 5.69 4.56 12.26
N VAL A 82 6.49 3.73 12.92
CA VAL A 82 6.08 2.34 13.21
C VAL A 82 5.09 2.36 14.37
N ASP A 83 3.81 2.20 14.02
CA ASP A 83 2.68 2.20 14.95
C ASP A 83 1.50 1.44 14.32
N GLU A 84 1.59 0.11 14.34
CA GLU A 84 0.59 -0.79 13.72
C GLU A 84 -0.80 -0.66 14.37
N ALA A 85 -0.83 -0.48 15.71
CA ALA A 85 -2.06 -0.31 16.48
C ALA A 85 -2.71 1.05 16.30
N ALA A 86 -1.96 2.03 15.76
CA ALA A 86 -2.37 3.44 15.65
C ALA A 86 -2.60 4.12 17.01
N ASP A 87 -1.81 3.75 18.02
CA ASP A 87 -1.89 4.35 19.36
C ASP A 87 -1.59 5.85 19.35
N SER A 88 -0.72 6.29 18.43
CA SER A 88 -0.38 7.70 18.23
C SER A 88 -1.55 8.57 17.78
N VAL A 89 -2.65 8.00 17.28
CA VAL A 89 -3.88 8.74 16.95
C VAL A 89 -4.38 9.56 18.15
N HIS A 90 -4.35 8.99 19.35
CA HIS A 90 -4.81 9.67 20.57
C HIS A 90 -3.98 10.90 20.92
N THR A 91 -2.66 10.83 20.75
CA THR A 91 -1.74 11.94 21.07
C THR A 91 -1.67 12.95 19.94
N PHE A 92 -1.64 12.49 18.70
CA PHE A 92 -1.58 13.33 17.51
C PHE A 92 -2.87 14.12 17.29
N ALA A 93 -4.02 13.54 17.68
CA ALA A 93 -5.36 14.10 17.51
C ALA A 93 -5.61 14.59 16.06
N PRO A 94 -5.68 13.67 15.08
CA PRO A 94 -5.84 14.03 13.67
C PRO A 94 -7.24 14.59 13.38
N ASP A 95 -7.32 15.43 12.36
CA ASP A 95 -8.58 15.85 11.75
C ASP A 95 -9.16 14.76 10.84
N ILE A 96 -8.26 14.00 10.20
CA ILE A 96 -8.61 12.97 9.24
C ILE A 96 -7.74 11.73 9.46
N VAL A 97 -8.36 10.57 9.50
CA VAL A 97 -7.68 9.26 9.40
C VAL A 97 -8.07 8.58 8.09
N ILE A 98 -7.07 8.08 7.37
CA ILE A 98 -7.27 7.34 6.11
C ILE A 98 -6.71 5.94 6.30
N ASP A 99 -7.57 4.91 6.32
CA ASP A 99 -7.10 3.52 6.29
C ASP A 99 -6.79 3.10 4.84
N ALA A 100 -5.52 2.97 4.57
CA ALA A 100 -4.94 2.55 3.28
C ALA A 100 -4.10 1.25 3.41
N ILE A 101 -4.31 0.46 4.47
CA ILE A 101 -3.60 -0.81 4.71
C ILE A 101 -3.93 -1.85 3.63
N ILE A 102 -5.17 -1.82 3.11
CA ILE A 102 -5.67 -2.76 2.08
C ILE A 102 -5.62 -4.23 2.53
N ALA A 103 -5.82 -4.48 3.80
CA ALA A 103 -5.82 -5.83 4.37
C ALA A 103 -7.06 -6.66 3.98
N LYS A 104 -8.06 -6.05 3.32
CA LYS A 104 -9.34 -6.66 2.92
C LYS A 104 -10.22 -7.08 4.11
N ARG A 105 -9.85 -6.68 5.29
CA ARG A 105 -10.55 -6.77 6.57
C ARG A 105 -10.14 -5.57 7.41
N ASN A 106 -11.00 -5.16 8.33
CA ASN A 106 -10.66 -4.12 9.28
C ASN A 106 -9.59 -4.61 10.27
N LEU A 107 -8.52 -3.84 10.46
CA LEU A 107 -7.45 -4.06 11.42
C LEU A 107 -7.47 -2.97 12.51
N GLY A 108 -8.65 -2.74 13.09
CA GLY A 108 -8.82 -1.84 14.22
C GLY A 108 -9.11 -0.38 13.86
N THR A 109 -9.46 -0.05 12.61
CA THR A 109 -9.93 1.29 12.25
C THR A 109 -11.37 1.48 12.74
N SER A 110 -11.64 2.61 13.36
CA SER A 110 -12.95 3.00 13.89
C SER A 110 -13.29 4.42 13.45
N SER A 111 -14.57 4.68 13.20
CA SER A 111 -15.10 6.02 12.91
C SER A 111 -14.86 7.03 14.06
N THR A 112 -14.43 6.56 15.23
CA THR A 112 -14.09 7.43 16.38
C THR A 112 -12.64 7.90 16.40
N MET A 113 -11.79 7.47 15.47
CA MET A 113 -10.36 7.84 15.43
C MET A 113 -10.12 9.29 15.05
N ALA A 114 -11.04 9.89 14.29
CA ALA A 114 -10.93 11.31 13.87
C ALA A 114 -12.32 11.85 13.52
N PRO A 115 -12.48 13.18 13.38
CA PRO A 115 -13.72 13.78 12.87
C PRO A 115 -14.11 13.35 11.45
N LEU A 116 -13.15 12.87 10.65
CA LEU A 116 -13.41 12.20 9.37
C LEU A 116 -12.51 10.98 9.24
N VAL A 117 -13.12 9.80 9.08
CA VAL A 117 -12.43 8.55 8.84
C VAL A 117 -12.78 8.03 7.44
N ILE A 118 -11.75 7.86 6.59
CA ILE A 118 -11.86 7.36 5.21
C ILE A 118 -11.23 5.97 5.15
N ALA A 119 -11.94 4.97 4.64
CA ALA A 119 -11.37 3.63 4.45
C ALA A 119 -11.27 3.26 2.96
N LEU A 120 -10.23 2.53 2.58
CA LEU A 120 -10.00 2.11 1.20
C LEU A 120 -10.31 0.64 0.99
N GLY A 121 -11.33 0.37 0.15
CA GLY A 121 -11.69 -0.98 -0.30
C GLY A 121 -12.52 -1.80 0.69
N PRO A 122 -12.51 -3.13 0.51
CA PRO A 122 -13.36 -4.04 1.27
C PRO A 122 -12.85 -4.25 2.71
N GLY A 123 -13.77 -4.66 3.57
CA GLY A 123 -13.51 -4.96 4.98
C GLY A 123 -14.07 -3.92 5.94
N PHE A 124 -14.73 -2.88 5.42
CA PHE A 124 -15.31 -1.78 6.18
C PHE A 124 -16.79 -1.58 5.84
N SER A 125 -17.54 -1.05 6.82
CA SER A 125 -18.92 -0.60 6.67
C SER A 125 -19.03 0.87 7.07
N VAL A 126 -19.70 1.66 6.23
CA VAL A 126 -19.96 3.07 6.52
C VAL A 126 -20.86 3.20 7.74
N GLY A 127 -20.50 4.10 8.65
CA GLY A 127 -21.19 4.36 9.91
C GLY A 127 -20.77 3.45 11.07
N ALA A 128 -20.17 2.27 10.79
CA ALA A 128 -19.62 1.39 11.82
C ALA A 128 -18.10 1.55 11.94
N ASP A 129 -17.39 1.43 10.82
CA ASP A 129 -15.94 1.43 10.81
C ASP A 129 -15.34 2.77 10.33
N ALA A 130 -16.01 3.42 9.38
CA ALA A 130 -15.55 4.67 8.76
C ALA A 130 -16.76 5.53 8.36
N ASP A 131 -16.53 6.83 8.15
CA ASP A 131 -17.56 7.76 7.68
C ASP A 131 -17.79 7.61 6.17
N VAL A 132 -16.76 7.22 5.43
CA VAL A 132 -16.81 7.06 3.98
C VAL A 132 -15.81 6.01 3.52
N ILE A 133 -16.14 5.29 2.46
CA ILE A 133 -15.28 4.27 1.85
C ILE A 133 -15.01 4.65 0.39
N VAL A 134 -13.78 4.39 -0.08
CA VAL A 134 -13.41 4.53 -1.51
C VAL A 134 -13.24 3.14 -2.11
N GLU A 135 -13.97 2.85 -3.20
CA GLU A 135 -13.90 1.57 -3.91
C GLU A 135 -12.52 1.33 -4.53
N THR A 136 -11.95 0.16 -4.28
CA THR A 136 -10.64 -0.23 -4.81
C THR A 136 -10.69 -1.35 -5.84
N LYS A 137 -11.84 -1.96 -6.10
CA LYS A 137 -12.00 -2.99 -7.13
C LYS A 137 -11.86 -2.36 -8.52
N ARG A 138 -10.98 -2.95 -9.36
CA ARG A 138 -10.87 -2.52 -10.77
C ARG A 138 -12.20 -2.65 -11.50
N GLY A 139 -12.48 -1.72 -12.41
CA GLY A 139 -13.67 -1.65 -13.23
C GLY A 139 -14.35 -0.28 -13.13
N HIS A 140 -15.58 -0.20 -13.59
CA HIS A 140 -16.35 1.05 -13.72
C HIS A 140 -16.45 1.84 -12.39
N ASN A 141 -16.48 1.16 -11.26
CA ASN A 141 -16.65 1.78 -9.93
C ASN A 141 -15.33 2.07 -9.20
N LEU A 142 -14.16 1.84 -9.82
CA LEU A 142 -12.89 2.15 -9.19
C LEU A 142 -12.84 3.63 -8.77
N GLY A 143 -12.46 3.90 -7.53
CA GLY A 143 -12.43 5.24 -6.97
C GLY A 143 -13.80 5.80 -6.55
N ARG A 144 -14.90 5.07 -6.71
CA ARG A 144 -16.22 5.55 -6.29
C ARG A 144 -16.24 5.81 -4.78
N ILE A 145 -16.74 6.98 -4.40
CA ILE A 145 -16.99 7.36 -3.01
C ILE A 145 -18.31 6.71 -2.56
N ILE A 146 -18.25 5.91 -1.50
CA ILE A 146 -19.38 5.15 -0.93
C ILE A 146 -19.73 5.78 0.41
N ARG A 147 -20.97 6.28 0.51
CA ARG A 147 -21.49 6.98 1.70
C ARG A 147 -22.52 6.16 2.49
N SER A 148 -22.79 4.93 2.06
CA SER A 148 -23.65 3.96 2.76
C SER A 148 -23.31 2.55 2.32
N GLY A 149 -23.36 1.58 3.25
CA GLY A 149 -22.98 0.19 2.98
C GLY A 149 -21.49 -0.03 2.94
N SER A 150 -21.01 -0.89 2.05
CA SER A 150 -19.61 -1.35 1.98
C SER A 150 -19.10 -1.36 0.53
N ALA A 151 -17.78 -1.36 0.37
CA ALA A 151 -17.13 -1.62 -0.92
C ALA A 151 -17.38 -3.05 -1.41
N ALA A 152 -17.19 -3.28 -2.70
CA ALA A 152 -17.35 -4.61 -3.28
C ALA A 152 -16.42 -5.63 -2.59
N PRO A 153 -16.92 -6.82 -2.23
CA PRO A 153 -16.12 -7.83 -1.55
C PRO A 153 -14.93 -8.25 -2.39
N ASN A 154 -13.84 -8.65 -1.70
CA ASN A 154 -12.67 -9.18 -2.36
C ASN A 154 -13.01 -10.48 -3.09
N SER A 155 -12.79 -10.51 -4.40
CA SER A 155 -13.04 -11.69 -5.22
C SER A 155 -11.93 -12.75 -5.12
N GLY A 156 -10.76 -12.40 -4.54
CA GLY A 156 -9.57 -13.25 -4.58
C GLY A 156 -8.98 -13.44 -5.99
N VAL A 157 -9.60 -12.85 -7.03
CA VAL A 157 -9.15 -12.98 -8.42
C VAL A 157 -8.44 -11.70 -8.83
N PRO A 158 -7.14 -11.76 -9.21
CA PRO A 158 -6.41 -10.62 -9.74
C PRO A 158 -7.04 -10.10 -11.05
N GLY A 159 -6.84 -8.80 -11.32
CA GLY A 159 -7.29 -8.21 -12.57
C GLY A 159 -6.62 -8.87 -13.79
N ASN A 160 -7.37 -9.02 -14.88
CA ASN A 160 -6.82 -9.52 -16.14
C ASN A 160 -5.87 -8.48 -16.75
N ILE A 161 -4.68 -8.91 -17.14
CA ILE A 161 -3.70 -8.15 -17.91
C ILE A 161 -3.21 -9.01 -19.06
N ALA A 162 -3.42 -8.57 -20.29
CA ALA A 162 -3.01 -9.29 -21.51
C ALA A 162 -3.43 -10.77 -21.52
N GLY A 163 -4.64 -11.08 -21.02
CA GLY A 163 -5.19 -12.44 -20.99
C GLY A 163 -4.87 -13.24 -19.70
N TYR A 164 -3.97 -12.78 -18.86
CA TYR A 164 -3.56 -13.47 -17.63
C TYR A 164 -4.17 -12.82 -16.38
N SER A 165 -4.55 -13.63 -15.39
CA SER A 165 -5.13 -13.22 -14.12
C SER A 165 -4.40 -13.84 -12.92
N LYS A 166 -4.80 -15.07 -12.55
CA LYS A 166 -4.24 -15.80 -11.41
C LYS A 166 -2.77 -16.19 -11.65
N GLU A 167 -2.45 -16.50 -12.87
CA GLU A 167 -1.12 -16.91 -13.30
C GLU A 167 -0.05 -15.84 -13.05
N ARG A 168 -0.47 -14.58 -13.00
CA ARG A 168 0.44 -13.46 -12.75
C ARG A 168 0.90 -13.34 -11.30
N VAL A 169 0.14 -13.92 -10.37
CA VAL A 169 0.39 -13.75 -8.93
C VAL A 169 1.00 -15.04 -8.40
N LEU A 170 2.19 -14.92 -7.83
CA LEU A 170 2.88 -16.05 -7.22
C LEU A 170 2.70 -16.03 -5.71
N HIS A 171 2.49 -17.20 -5.17
CA HIS A 171 2.34 -17.45 -3.75
C HIS A 171 3.45 -18.39 -3.26
N ALA A 172 3.83 -18.26 -1.99
CA ALA A 172 4.81 -19.11 -1.37
C ALA A 172 4.31 -20.58 -1.34
N PRO A 173 5.06 -21.54 -1.89
CA PRO A 173 4.67 -22.96 -1.88
C PRO A 173 4.82 -23.63 -0.51
N CYS A 174 5.55 -22.99 0.42
CA CYS A 174 5.77 -23.44 1.79
C CYS A 174 6.07 -22.26 2.70
N ALA A 175 6.07 -22.46 4.02
CA ALA A 175 6.59 -21.51 4.98
C ALA A 175 8.12 -21.50 4.96
N GLY A 176 8.75 -20.39 5.37
CA GLY A 176 10.20 -20.25 5.48
C GLY A 176 10.69 -18.83 5.21
N VAL A 177 11.99 -18.67 5.01
CA VAL A 177 12.62 -17.40 4.63
C VAL A 177 12.83 -17.36 3.12
N LEU A 178 12.31 -16.33 2.49
CA LEU A 178 12.42 -16.16 1.04
C LEU A 178 13.74 -15.47 0.69
N HIS A 179 14.43 -16.01 -0.32
CA HIS A 179 15.64 -15.44 -0.92
C HIS A 179 15.38 -15.12 -2.39
N VAL A 180 15.55 -13.86 -2.75
CA VAL A 180 15.29 -13.36 -4.11
C VAL A 180 16.45 -13.72 -5.05
N VAL A 181 16.12 -14.30 -6.21
CA VAL A 181 17.06 -14.56 -7.30
C VAL A 181 16.93 -13.51 -8.40
N HIS A 182 15.70 -13.17 -8.77
CA HIS A 182 15.38 -12.10 -9.73
C HIS A 182 14.46 -11.10 -9.09
N ASP A 183 14.89 -9.85 -9.03
CA ASP A 183 14.14 -8.78 -8.38
C ASP A 183 13.27 -7.98 -9.37
N ILE A 184 12.52 -7.01 -8.87
CA ILE A 184 11.64 -6.11 -9.63
C ILE A 184 12.41 -5.47 -10.78
N GLY A 185 11.83 -5.54 -11.98
CA GLY A 185 12.43 -5.05 -13.21
C GLY A 185 13.14 -6.14 -14.03
N SER A 186 13.37 -7.34 -13.48
CA SER A 186 13.95 -8.45 -14.23
C SER A 186 12.93 -9.05 -15.20
N ILE A 187 13.38 -9.38 -16.41
CA ILE A 187 12.63 -10.18 -17.37
C ILE A 187 12.98 -11.63 -17.13
N VAL A 188 11.97 -12.49 -17.02
CA VAL A 188 12.14 -13.91 -16.74
C VAL A 188 11.34 -14.76 -17.73
N GLU A 189 11.77 -16.01 -17.92
CA GLU A 189 11.06 -16.97 -18.72
C GLU A 189 10.23 -17.92 -17.82
N LYS A 190 9.15 -18.48 -18.38
CA LYS A 190 8.31 -19.46 -17.65
C LYS A 190 9.16 -20.61 -17.13
N SER A 191 8.92 -21.01 -15.88
CA SER A 191 9.65 -22.04 -15.14
C SER A 191 11.06 -21.67 -14.70
N GLU A 192 11.53 -20.47 -14.97
CA GLU A 192 12.78 -19.93 -14.40
C GLU A 192 12.65 -19.74 -12.89
N THR A 193 13.70 -20.02 -12.12
CA THR A 193 13.70 -19.84 -10.66
C THR A 193 13.88 -18.38 -10.35
N ILE A 194 12.88 -17.74 -9.72
CA ILE A 194 12.88 -16.31 -9.37
C ILE A 194 13.18 -16.04 -7.90
N ALA A 195 12.97 -17.03 -7.06
CA ALA A 195 13.30 -16.97 -5.63
C ALA A 195 13.47 -18.41 -5.11
N THR A 196 14.00 -18.53 -3.90
CA THR A 196 13.99 -19.79 -3.14
C THR A 196 13.40 -19.51 -1.75
N ILE A 197 12.81 -20.51 -1.12
CA ILE A 197 12.34 -20.45 0.26
C ILE A 197 13.09 -21.51 1.06
N THR A 198 13.72 -21.09 2.16
CA THR A 198 14.48 -21.99 3.03
C THR A 198 13.72 -22.19 4.34
N ASP A 199 13.48 -23.45 4.68
CA ASP A 199 12.94 -23.88 5.99
C ASP A 199 13.92 -24.89 6.61
N GLY A 200 14.69 -24.45 7.57
CA GLY A 200 15.79 -25.26 8.14
C GLY A 200 16.81 -25.67 7.09
N SER A 201 16.91 -26.97 6.80
CA SER A 201 17.82 -27.52 5.79
C SER A 201 17.18 -27.67 4.40
N ASN A 202 15.87 -27.49 4.28
CA ASN A 202 15.16 -27.65 3.02
C ASN A 202 15.13 -26.34 2.26
N GLN A 203 15.39 -26.41 0.94
CA GLN A 203 15.26 -25.27 0.02
C GLN A 203 14.30 -25.62 -1.11
N VAL A 204 13.27 -24.79 -1.28
CA VAL A 204 12.24 -24.94 -2.29
C VAL A 204 12.35 -23.81 -3.31
N ALA A 205 12.49 -24.15 -4.59
CA ALA A 205 12.52 -23.15 -5.66
C ALA A 205 11.13 -22.61 -5.96
N VAL A 206 11.03 -21.28 -6.08
CA VAL A 206 9.86 -20.58 -6.60
C VAL A 206 10.10 -20.29 -8.08
N LYS A 207 9.27 -20.86 -8.94
CA LYS A 207 9.40 -20.74 -10.40
C LYS A 207 8.41 -19.73 -10.96
N ALA A 208 8.84 -18.98 -11.98
CA ALA A 208 7.97 -18.09 -12.75
C ALA A 208 6.83 -18.90 -13.41
N THR A 209 5.61 -18.47 -13.22
CA THR A 209 4.39 -19.09 -13.75
C THR A 209 4.16 -18.78 -15.22
N LEU A 210 4.74 -17.67 -15.68
CA LEU A 210 4.71 -17.21 -17.07
C LEU A 210 5.98 -16.40 -17.39
N SER A 211 6.28 -16.27 -18.69
CA SER A 211 7.34 -15.39 -19.15
C SER A 211 6.86 -13.93 -19.06
N GLY A 212 7.71 -13.04 -18.55
CA GLY A 212 7.34 -11.63 -18.38
C GLY A 212 8.30 -10.84 -17.53
N LEU A 213 7.83 -9.70 -17.08
CA LEU A 213 8.53 -8.73 -16.24
C LEU A 213 8.14 -8.94 -14.77
N ILE A 214 9.08 -9.12 -13.86
CA ILE A 214 8.81 -9.10 -12.42
C ILE A 214 8.42 -7.67 -12.04
N ARG A 215 7.13 -7.44 -11.86
CA ARG A 215 6.58 -6.14 -11.50
C ARG A 215 6.55 -5.91 -10.00
N GLY A 216 6.49 -6.98 -9.25
CA GLY A 216 6.48 -6.95 -7.80
C GLY A 216 7.14 -8.21 -7.23
N MET A 217 7.89 -8.04 -6.16
CA MET A 217 8.59 -9.08 -5.42
C MET A 217 8.68 -8.66 -3.96
N ILE A 218 8.31 -9.57 -3.05
CA ILE A 218 8.51 -9.35 -1.62
C ILE A 218 10.01 -9.17 -1.32
N ARG A 219 10.32 -8.51 -0.22
CA ARG A 219 11.72 -8.25 0.20
C ARG A 219 12.48 -9.55 0.40
N ASP A 220 13.75 -9.56 0.02
CA ASP A 220 14.71 -10.61 0.36
C ASP A 220 14.82 -10.79 1.88
N GLY A 221 14.94 -12.02 2.35
CA GLY A 221 14.97 -12.35 3.78
C GLY A 221 13.62 -12.28 4.49
N PHE A 222 12.50 -12.05 3.77
CA PHE A 222 11.18 -11.99 4.39
C PHE A 222 10.69 -13.39 4.80
N ALA A 223 10.19 -13.51 6.05
CA ALA A 223 9.57 -14.75 6.52
C ALA A 223 8.16 -14.86 5.94
N VAL A 224 7.90 -15.90 5.15
CA VAL A 224 6.62 -16.15 4.50
C VAL A 224 5.95 -17.39 5.07
N THR A 225 4.61 -17.41 5.01
CA THR A 225 3.80 -18.60 5.25
C THR A 225 3.36 -19.21 3.92
N GLU A 226 3.00 -20.49 3.91
CA GLU A 226 2.41 -21.12 2.72
C GLU A 226 1.18 -20.31 2.24
N GLY A 227 1.08 -20.12 0.93
CA GLY A 227 0.02 -19.33 0.31
C GLY A 227 0.19 -17.81 0.41
N PHE A 228 1.22 -17.30 1.09
CA PHE A 228 1.50 -15.87 1.14
C PHE A 228 1.87 -15.35 -0.25
N LYS A 229 1.28 -14.22 -0.66
CA LYS A 229 1.63 -13.60 -1.95
C LYS A 229 3.06 -13.06 -1.91
N ILE A 230 3.90 -13.50 -2.85
CA ILE A 230 5.34 -13.15 -2.87
C ILE A 230 5.76 -12.36 -4.11
N ALA A 231 5.09 -12.53 -5.25
CA ALA A 231 5.47 -11.84 -6.49
C ALA A 231 4.27 -11.55 -7.40
N ASP A 232 4.49 -10.68 -8.36
CA ASP A 232 3.57 -10.33 -9.45
C ASP A 232 4.37 -10.19 -10.75
N ILE A 233 4.03 -11.00 -11.78
CA ILE A 233 4.66 -10.95 -13.10
C ILE A 233 3.70 -10.27 -14.08
N ASP A 234 4.20 -9.29 -14.82
CA ASP A 234 3.49 -8.65 -15.93
C ASP A 234 3.94 -9.30 -17.26
N PRO A 235 3.03 -9.86 -18.06
CA PRO A 235 3.40 -10.48 -19.34
C PRO A 235 3.95 -9.46 -20.35
N ARG A 236 3.72 -8.18 -20.14
CA ARG A 236 4.15 -7.07 -21.01
C ARG A 236 5.57 -6.65 -20.64
N LYS A 237 6.57 -7.17 -21.36
CA LYS A 237 7.99 -6.95 -21.10
C LYS A 237 8.40 -5.48 -21.31
N GLU A 238 7.67 -4.74 -22.15
CA GLU A 238 7.86 -3.33 -22.46
C GLU A 238 7.48 -2.36 -21.33
N GLU A 239 6.73 -2.84 -20.35
CA GLU A 239 6.19 -2.02 -19.25
C GLU A 239 7.17 -1.83 -18.07
N LEU A 240 8.49 -1.95 -18.33
CA LEU A 240 9.54 -1.85 -17.30
C LEU A 240 9.44 -0.56 -16.46
N ALA A 241 9.24 0.58 -17.13
CA ALA A 241 9.13 1.87 -16.44
C ALA A 241 7.98 1.90 -15.40
N ASN A 242 6.92 1.13 -15.65
CA ASN A 242 5.77 1.04 -14.77
C ASN A 242 6.02 0.25 -13.47
N CYS A 243 7.17 -0.42 -13.35
CA CYS A 243 7.59 -1.03 -12.09
C CYS A 243 7.94 0.02 -11.03
N PHE A 244 8.35 1.21 -11.46
CA PHE A 244 8.91 2.29 -10.63
C PHE A 244 7.99 3.50 -10.51
N THR A 245 6.77 3.42 -11.04
CA THR A 245 5.81 4.53 -11.02
C THR A 245 4.48 4.15 -10.38
N ILE A 246 3.80 5.14 -9.81
CA ILE A 246 2.49 5.01 -9.19
C ILE A 246 1.48 4.58 -10.25
N SER A 247 0.70 3.53 -9.97
CA SER A 247 -0.25 2.96 -10.93
C SER A 247 -1.49 3.86 -11.17
N ASP A 248 -2.13 3.62 -12.33
CA ASP A 248 -3.45 4.16 -12.67
C ASP A 248 -4.48 3.96 -11.55
N LYS A 249 -4.51 2.77 -10.97
CA LYS A 249 -5.39 2.42 -9.87
C LYS A 249 -5.13 3.28 -8.63
N ALA A 250 -3.87 3.42 -8.23
CA ALA A 250 -3.49 4.23 -7.08
C ALA A 250 -3.83 5.71 -7.31
N ARG A 251 -3.57 6.24 -8.52
CA ARG A 251 -3.91 7.62 -8.89
C ARG A 251 -5.42 7.87 -8.89
N CYS A 252 -6.24 6.94 -9.38
CA CYS A 252 -7.69 7.04 -9.38
C CYS A 252 -8.24 7.11 -7.95
N ILE A 253 -7.82 6.17 -7.08
CA ILE A 253 -8.22 6.15 -5.66
C ILE A 253 -7.80 7.44 -4.96
N ALA A 254 -6.56 7.89 -5.19
CA ALA A 254 -6.01 9.11 -4.59
C ALA A 254 -6.80 10.37 -5.00
N GLY A 255 -7.35 10.42 -6.20
CA GLY A 255 -8.22 11.51 -6.64
C GLY A 255 -9.47 11.63 -5.77
N SER A 256 -10.13 10.53 -5.48
CA SER A 256 -11.32 10.50 -4.62
C SER A 256 -11.01 10.84 -3.16
N VAL A 257 -9.86 10.39 -2.66
CA VAL A 257 -9.42 10.76 -1.32
C VAL A 257 -9.14 12.27 -1.25
N LEU A 258 -8.45 12.83 -2.24
CA LEU A 258 -8.19 14.28 -2.30
C LEU A 258 -9.49 15.07 -2.32
N GLU A 259 -10.51 14.65 -3.11
CA GLU A 259 -11.84 15.29 -3.12
C GLU A 259 -12.42 15.36 -1.71
N LEU A 260 -12.40 14.23 -0.97
CA LEU A 260 -12.94 14.14 0.39
C LEU A 260 -12.18 15.06 1.37
N VAL A 261 -10.85 15.08 1.29
CA VAL A 261 -10.00 15.92 2.14
C VAL A 261 -10.24 17.41 1.86
N CYS A 262 -10.29 17.81 0.59
CA CYS A 262 -10.55 19.20 0.19
C CYS A 262 -11.95 19.65 0.63
N ARG A 263 -12.96 18.80 0.49
CA ARG A 263 -14.32 19.09 0.95
C ARG A 263 -14.37 19.31 2.45
N TYR A 264 -13.75 18.43 3.23
CA TYR A 264 -13.65 18.58 4.68
C TYR A 264 -12.92 19.88 5.08
N ALA A 265 -11.81 20.20 4.37
CA ALA A 265 -11.08 21.44 4.61
C ALA A 265 -11.96 22.71 4.41
N GLN A 266 -12.80 22.72 3.37
CA GLN A 266 -13.74 23.81 3.08
C GLN A 266 -14.85 23.92 4.15
N GLU A 267 -15.36 22.80 4.63
CA GLU A 267 -16.38 22.76 5.68
C GLU A 267 -15.86 23.31 7.03
N LYS A 268 -14.58 23.07 7.35
CA LYS A 268 -13.92 23.61 8.55
C LYS A 268 -13.63 25.12 8.49
N GLN A 269 -13.66 25.75 7.33
CA GLN A 269 -13.40 27.20 7.17
C GLN A 269 -14.69 28.02 7.27
N LYS A 270 -15.84 27.40 7.29
CA LYS A 270 -17.15 28.02 7.48
C LYS A 270 -17.52 28.09 8.94
#